data_cf2c2d6882b3a36fec49322958258f04
#
_entry.id   cf2c2d6882b3a36fec49322958258f04
#
_cell.length_a   1.000
_cell.length_b   1.000
_cell.length_c   1.000
_cell.angle_alpha   90.00
_cell.angle_beta   90.00
_cell.angle_gamma   90.00
#
_symmetry.space_group_name_H-M   'P 1'
#
loop_
_entity.id
_entity.type
_entity.pdbx_description
1 polymer ?
#
loop_
_entity_poly.entity_id
_entity_poly.type
_entity_poly.pdbx_seq_one_letter_code
_entity_poly.pdbx_strand_id
1 'polypeptide(L)'
;MQTIRFLQIAIAQFEMNNKLGGYYHCSIGLDLDTNELTRLYPVGLNTMYKHCRYEIQVEPMTCKRENSYKPVRTRFIAKQQREETDLLLNKIPITTIDRLNDDRLSMGIVDASSKKLLVQTNMQEVYATQSCLFDDVAIAKPIIRSHADSVHKDIRIQFEDKRTDQGYRNLSYNESHFYIGLERNGCLPNTYNSPKWDRLIVGNLRNHRSTFIGLCLFKSIQ
;
A
#
# COMPACT_ATOMS: atom_id res chain seq x y z
N MET A 1 -8.69 -23.74 -3.85
CA MET A 1 -7.58 -23.20 -3.04
C MET A 1 -6.34 -23.22 -3.91
N GLN A 2 -5.64 -22.11 -4.02
CA GLN A 2 -4.42 -21.94 -4.84
C GLN A 2 -3.24 -21.71 -3.91
N THR A 3 -2.05 -22.12 -4.31
CA THR A 3 -0.80 -21.78 -3.63
C THR A 3 -0.02 -20.79 -4.51
N ILE A 4 0.45 -19.70 -3.92
CA ILE A 4 1.28 -18.67 -4.58
C ILE A 4 2.61 -18.52 -3.86
N ARG A 5 3.66 -18.14 -4.61
CA ARG A 5 4.95 -17.71 -4.07
C ARG A 5 4.97 -16.19 -3.99
N PHE A 6 4.85 -15.67 -2.80
CA PHE A 6 4.61 -14.25 -2.56
C PHE A 6 5.83 -13.56 -1.96
N LEU A 7 6.26 -12.45 -2.55
CA LEU A 7 7.27 -11.55 -2.01
C LEU A 7 6.58 -10.33 -1.40
N GLN A 8 6.65 -10.19 -0.07
CA GLN A 8 6.07 -9.05 0.66
C GLN A 8 6.83 -7.76 0.37
N ILE A 9 6.14 -6.73 -0.13
CA ILE A 9 6.73 -5.45 -0.51
C ILE A 9 6.26 -4.32 0.41
N ALA A 10 4.96 -4.20 0.60
CA ALA A 10 4.36 -3.12 1.39
C ALA A 10 3.31 -3.64 2.36
N ILE A 11 3.16 -2.92 3.45
CA ILE A 11 2.15 -3.17 4.48
C ILE A 11 1.35 -1.88 4.61
N ALA A 12 0.08 -1.91 4.28
CA ALA A 12 -0.82 -0.79 4.49
C ALA A 12 -1.05 -0.53 6.00
N GLN A 13 -1.62 0.60 6.32
CA GLN A 13 -2.00 0.91 7.70
C GLN A 13 -2.87 -0.20 8.29
N PHE A 14 -2.67 -0.46 9.59
CA PHE A 14 -3.47 -1.41 10.33
C PHE A 14 -4.86 -0.85 10.62
N GLU A 15 -5.87 -1.69 10.48
CA GLU A 15 -7.26 -1.36 10.72
C GLU A 15 -7.90 -2.38 11.65
N MET A 16 -8.80 -1.91 12.53
CA MET A 16 -9.59 -2.82 13.36
C MET A 16 -10.66 -3.48 12.50
N ASN A 17 -10.67 -4.80 12.48
CA ASN A 17 -11.72 -5.57 11.86
C ASN A 17 -12.66 -6.15 12.93
N ASN A 18 -13.83 -5.54 13.09
CA ASN A 18 -14.78 -5.93 14.12
C ASN A 18 -15.34 -7.35 13.92
N LYS A 19 -15.45 -7.82 12.67
CA LYS A 19 -15.94 -9.18 12.36
C LYS A 19 -14.93 -10.25 12.77
N LEU A 20 -13.64 -9.94 12.64
CA LEU A 20 -12.54 -10.87 12.98
C LEU A 20 -11.99 -10.62 14.39
N GLY A 21 -12.42 -9.58 15.08
CA GLY A 21 -12.06 -9.27 16.46
C GLY A 21 -10.59 -8.88 16.64
N GLY A 22 -9.98 -8.17 15.67
CA GLY A 22 -8.57 -7.79 15.79
C GLY A 22 -8.11 -6.79 14.74
N TYR A 23 -6.83 -6.46 14.81
CA TYR A 23 -6.19 -5.56 13.87
C TYR A 23 -5.57 -6.31 12.70
N TYR A 24 -5.89 -5.88 11.52
CA TYR A 24 -5.44 -6.45 10.26
C TYR A 24 -4.94 -5.37 9.32
N HIS A 25 -4.17 -5.78 8.34
CA HIS A 25 -3.70 -4.89 7.28
C HIS A 25 -3.85 -5.54 5.91
N CYS A 26 -3.75 -4.72 4.89
CA CYS A 26 -3.57 -5.16 3.52
C CYS A 26 -2.08 -5.34 3.25
N SER A 27 -1.67 -6.52 2.84
CA SER A 27 -0.32 -6.81 2.36
C SER A 27 -0.27 -6.68 0.85
N ILE A 28 0.71 -5.96 0.35
CA ILE A 28 0.99 -5.80 -1.08
C ILE A 28 2.32 -6.47 -1.39
N GLY A 29 2.34 -7.25 -2.42
CA GLY A 29 3.55 -7.95 -2.84
C GLY A 29 3.52 -8.36 -4.30
N LEU A 30 4.51 -9.14 -4.66
CA LEU A 30 4.66 -9.74 -5.98
C LEU A 30 4.37 -11.23 -5.88
N ASP A 31 3.48 -11.72 -6.70
CA ASP A 31 3.40 -13.14 -6.99
C ASP A 31 4.57 -13.50 -7.89
N LEU A 32 5.48 -14.33 -7.37
CA LEU A 32 6.72 -14.71 -8.06
C LEU A 32 6.50 -15.73 -9.19
N ASP A 33 5.31 -16.32 -9.28
CA ASP A 33 4.96 -17.25 -10.34
C ASP A 33 4.44 -16.53 -11.58
N THR A 34 3.67 -15.45 -11.38
CA THR A 34 3.08 -14.65 -12.47
C THR A 34 3.81 -13.33 -12.72
N ASN A 35 4.67 -12.87 -11.81
CA ASN A 35 5.28 -11.54 -11.77
C ASN A 35 4.24 -10.40 -11.71
N GLU A 36 3.10 -10.62 -11.08
CA GLU A 36 2.04 -9.65 -10.93
C GLU A 36 1.95 -9.09 -9.51
N LEU A 37 1.63 -7.81 -9.42
CA LEU A 37 1.32 -7.19 -8.14
C LEU A 37 0.07 -7.84 -7.54
N THR A 38 0.19 -8.30 -6.32
CA THR A 38 -0.84 -9.09 -5.64
C THR A 38 -1.14 -8.50 -4.28
N ARG A 39 -2.40 -8.53 -3.89
CA ARG A 39 -2.91 -8.04 -2.61
C ARG A 39 -3.46 -9.18 -1.78
N LEU A 40 -3.07 -9.19 -0.50
CA LEU A 40 -3.59 -10.14 0.49
C LEU A 40 -4.33 -9.41 1.59
N TYR A 41 -5.52 -9.88 1.96
CA TYR A 41 -6.32 -9.36 3.08
C TYR A 41 -7.31 -10.44 3.57
N PRO A 42 -7.57 -10.54 4.88
CA PRO A 42 -6.90 -9.83 5.97
C PRO A 42 -5.57 -10.49 6.35
N VAL A 43 -4.56 -9.70 6.66
CA VAL A 43 -3.28 -10.19 7.19
C VAL A 43 -3.12 -9.68 8.62
N GLY A 44 -2.91 -10.58 9.58
CA GLY A 44 -2.76 -10.24 10.99
C GLY A 44 -1.44 -9.53 11.29
N LEU A 45 -1.37 -8.92 12.48
CA LEU A 45 -0.14 -8.30 12.98
C LEU A 45 1.01 -9.31 13.04
N ASN A 46 2.21 -8.87 12.69
CA ASN A 46 3.45 -9.64 12.80
C ASN A 46 3.46 -11.00 12.06
N THR A 47 2.55 -11.22 11.11
CA THR A 47 2.52 -12.46 10.34
C THR A 47 3.39 -12.43 9.10
N MET A 48 3.61 -11.25 8.53
CA MET A 48 4.40 -11.08 7.31
C MET A 48 5.28 -9.82 7.42
N TYR A 49 6.51 -9.93 6.91
CA TYR A 49 7.51 -8.86 6.96
C TYR A 49 7.96 -8.44 5.57
N LYS A 50 8.30 -7.18 5.39
CA LYS A 50 8.81 -6.64 4.11
C LYS A 50 10.08 -7.37 3.67
N HIS A 51 10.23 -7.50 2.36
CA HIS A 51 11.35 -8.18 1.72
C HIS A 51 11.51 -9.65 2.16
N CYS A 52 10.39 -10.29 2.52
CA CYS A 52 10.38 -11.71 2.83
C CYS A 52 9.53 -12.46 1.81
N ARG A 53 9.99 -13.67 1.47
CA ARG A 53 9.28 -14.60 0.59
C ARG A 53 8.48 -15.58 1.41
N TYR A 54 7.28 -15.84 0.93
CA TYR A 54 6.32 -16.74 1.55
C TYR A 54 5.73 -17.68 0.51
N GLU A 55 5.37 -18.87 0.95
CA GLU A 55 4.44 -19.75 0.25
C GLU A 55 3.08 -19.59 0.95
N ILE A 56 2.04 -19.23 0.20
CA ILE A 56 0.76 -18.89 0.78
C ILE A 56 -0.34 -19.65 0.07
N GLN A 57 -1.15 -20.37 0.83
CA GLN A 57 -2.41 -20.89 0.36
C GLN A 57 -3.45 -19.77 0.41
N VAL A 58 -4.12 -19.53 -0.72
CA VAL A 58 -5.04 -18.39 -0.87
C VAL A 58 -6.40 -18.84 -1.40
N GLU A 59 -7.41 -18.07 -1.05
CA GLU A 59 -8.76 -18.11 -1.62
C GLU A 59 -9.01 -16.81 -2.38
N PRO A 60 -9.71 -16.86 -3.54
CA PRO A 60 -10.13 -15.63 -4.21
C PRO A 60 -11.00 -14.80 -3.28
N MET A 61 -10.83 -13.50 -3.31
CA MET A 61 -11.77 -12.61 -2.62
C MET A 61 -13.07 -12.51 -3.40
N THR A 62 -14.19 -12.37 -2.68
CA THR A 62 -15.53 -12.13 -3.27
C THR A 62 -15.63 -10.79 -3.98
N CYS A 63 -14.69 -9.87 -3.73
CA CYS A 63 -14.60 -8.61 -4.47
C CYS A 63 -14.05 -8.89 -5.88
N LYS A 64 -14.66 -8.27 -6.90
CA LYS A 64 -14.25 -8.37 -8.31
C LYS A 64 -12.91 -7.65 -8.62
N ARG A 65 -11.92 -7.75 -7.71
CA ARG A 65 -10.58 -7.19 -7.91
C ARG A 65 -9.66 -8.30 -8.35
N GLU A 66 -9.04 -8.10 -9.46
CA GLU A 66 -7.97 -8.97 -9.94
C GLU A 66 -6.82 -8.97 -8.93
N ASN A 67 -6.15 -10.10 -8.81
CA ASN A 67 -4.97 -10.29 -7.96
C ASN A 67 -5.17 -9.91 -6.48
N SER A 68 -6.40 -10.14 -5.95
CA SER A 68 -6.71 -9.94 -4.54
C SER A 68 -7.20 -11.23 -3.92
N TYR A 69 -6.54 -11.66 -2.83
CA TYR A 69 -6.77 -12.95 -2.21
C TYR A 69 -6.87 -12.86 -0.70
N LYS A 70 -7.57 -13.82 -0.12
CA LYS A 70 -7.60 -14.07 1.32
C LYS A 70 -6.55 -15.13 1.64
N PRO A 71 -5.54 -14.83 2.48
CA PRO A 71 -4.57 -15.82 2.91
C PRO A 71 -5.24 -16.81 3.89
N VAL A 72 -4.99 -18.11 3.67
CA VAL A 72 -5.49 -19.20 4.54
C VAL A 72 -4.36 -19.76 5.38
N ARG A 73 -3.23 -20.03 4.75
CA ARG A 73 -2.03 -20.54 5.41
C ARG A 73 -0.79 -19.88 4.82
N THR A 74 0.10 -19.44 5.69
CA THR A 74 1.33 -18.74 5.30
C THR A 74 2.53 -19.50 5.85
N ARG A 75 3.52 -19.77 4.99
CA ARG A 75 4.80 -20.38 5.33
C ARG A 75 5.92 -19.44 4.92
N PHE A 76 6.74 -19.00 5.87
CA PHE A 76 7.96 -18.24 5.58
C PHE A 76 8.95 -19.11 4.81
N ILE A 77 9.59 -18.56 3.79
CA ILE A 77 10.60 -19.25 2.98
C ILE A 77 11.98 -18.64 3.21
N ALA A 78 12.12 -17.33 2.96
CA ALA A 78 13.41 -16.66 3.07
C ALA A 78 13.24 -15.14 3.19
N LYS A 79 14.24 -14.48 3.75
CA LYS A 79 14.40 -13.02 3.64
C LYS A 79 15.18 -12.72 2.36
N GLN A 80 14.77 -11.67 1.66
CA GLN A 80 15.41 -11.19 0.44
C GLN A 80 16.07 -9.82 0.69
N GLN A 81 17.16 -9.54 0.02
CA GLN A 81 17.75 -8.21 0.06
C GLN A 81 16.82 -7.21 -0.65
N ARG A 82 16.87 -5.96 -0.21
CA ARG A 82 16.01 -4.91 -0.77
C ARG A 82 16.31 -4.68 -2.25
N GLU A 83 17.57 -4.65 -2.60
CA GLU A 83 18.06 -4.45 -3.96
C GLU A 83 17.53 -5.51 -4.93
N GLU A 84 17.45 -6.76 -4.47
CA GLU A 84 16.85 -7.84 -5.25
C GLU A 84 15.33 -7.65 -5.42
N THR A 85 14.65 -7.12 -4.39
CA THR A 85 13.23 -6.78 -4.48
C THR A 85 13.02 -5.66 -5.49
N ASP A 86 13.84 -4.60 -5.44
CA ASP A 86 13.78 -3.48 -6.37
C ASP A 86 14.05 -3.96 -7.82
N LEU A 87 15.01 -4.90 -8.02
CA LEU A 87 15.25 -5.54 -9.33
C LEU A 87 14.02 -6.26 -9.89
N LEU A 88 13.30 -6.99 -9.06
CA LEU A 88 12.08 -7.68 -9.49
C LEU A 88 10.97 -6.69 -9.85
N LEU A 89 10.79 -5.65 -9.03
CA LEU A 89 9.79 -4.62 -9.27
C LEU A 89 10.05 -3.82 -10.55
N ASN A 90 11.32 -3.58 -10.88
CA ASN A 90 11.70 -2.88 -12.11
C ASN A 90 11.42 -3.68 -13.40
N LYS A 91 11.10 -4.96 -13.31
CA LYS A 91 10.61 -5.76 -14.45
C LYS A 91 9.15 -5.52 -14.79
N ILE A 92 8.38 -4.95 -13.85
CA ILE A 92 6.97 -4.63 -14.07
C ILE A 92 6.88 -3.33 -14.87
N PRO A 93 6.08 -3.30 -15.96
CA PRO A 93 5.93 -2.10 -16.77
C PRO A 93 5.39 -0.92 -15.98
N ILE A 94 5.96 0.26 -16.23
CA ILE A 94 5.45 1.52 -15.71
C ILE A 94 4.17 1.87 -16.46
N THR A 95 3.17 2.33 -15.73
CA THR A 95 1.88 2.75 -16.26
C THR A 95 1.50 4.13 -15.74
N THR A 96 0.27 4.56 -16.01
CA THR A 96 -0.31 5.78 -15.46
C THR A 96 -1.61 5.46 -14.75
N ILE A 97 -2.06 6.32 -13.84
CA ILE A 97 -3.34 6.13 -13.14
C ILE A 97 -4.50 6.09 -14.12
N ASP A 98 -4.47 6.92 -15.18
CA ASP A 98 -5.52 6.91 -16.20
C ASP A 98 -5.58 5.58 -16.92
N ARG A 99 -4.43 5.04 -17.33
CA ARG A 99 -4.37 3.73 -17.97
C ARG A 99 -4.85 2.61 -17.03
N LEU A 100 -4.52 2.68 -15.74
CA LEU A 100 -5.04 1.73 -14.76
C LEU A 100 -6.58 1.80 -14.66
N ASN A 101 -7.16 3.00 -14.75
CA ASN A 101 -8.61 3.18 -14.79
C ASN A 101 -9.22 2.62 -16.07
N ASP A 102 -8.63 2.95 -17.23
CA ASP A 102 -9.11 2.52 -18.54
C ASP A 102 -9.09 1.00 -18.68
N ASP A 103 -8.00 0.38 -18.27
CA ASP A 103 -7.77 -1.08 -18.29
C ASP A 103 -8.45 -1.79 -17.10
N ARG A 104 -9.09 -1.04 -16.18
CA ARG A 104 -9.74 -1.54 -14.95
C ARG A 104 -8.82 -2.31 -14.01
N LEU A 105 -7.53 -2.03 -14.06
CA LEU A 105 -6.54 -2.65 -13.19
C LEU A 105 -6.62 -2.10 -11.77
N SER A 106 -6.38 -2.94 -10.78
CA SER A 106 -6.50 -2.56 -9.36
C SER A 106 -5.20 -2.03 -8.75
N MET A 107 -4.07 -2.31 -9.37
CA MET A 107 -2.74 -1.92 -8.93
C MET A 107 -1.81 -1.71 -10.13
N GLY A 108 -0.77 -0.91 -9.92
CA GLY A 108 0.28 -0.68 -10.91
C GLY A 108 1.46 0.09 -10.35
N ILE A 109 2.48 0.28 -11.18
CA ILE A 109 3.66 1.06 -10.87
C ILE A 109 3.65 2.32 -11.72
N VAL A 110 3.74 3.48 -11.08
CA VAL A 110 3.77 4.78 -11.75
C VAL A 110 5.12 5.47 -11.52
N ASP A 111 5.48 6.36 -12.44
CA ASP A 111 6.61 7.26 -12.27
C ASP A 111 6.30 8.31 -11.21
N ALA A 112 7.18 8.42 -10.23
CA ALA A 112 7.08 9.38 -9.15
C ALA A 112 8.41 10.14 -8.97
N SER A 113 9.18 10.33 -10.04
CA SER A 113 10.49 11.00 -10.03
C SER A 113 10.43 12.44 -9.50
N SER A 114 9.33 13.14 -9.75
CA SER A 114 9.05 14.51 -9.28
C SER A 114 8.30 14.56 -7.94
N LYS A 115 8.20 13.45 -7.21
CA LYS A 115 7.38 13.36 -6.01
C LYS A 115 7.75 14.34 -4.91
N LYS A 116 6.72 14.73 -4.16
CA LYS A 116 6.80 15.45 -2.89
C LYS A 116 5.92 14.76 -1.86
N LEU A 117 6.51 14.38 -0.72
CA LEU A 117 5.76 13.86 0.42
C LEU A 117 5.33 15.03 1.31
N LEU A 118 4.06 15.07 1.64
CA LEU A 118 3.44 16.11 2.45
C LEU A 118 2.77 15.47 3.67
N VAL A 119 2.91 16.12 4.82
CA VAL A 119 2.15 15.78 6.03
C VAL A 119 1.06 16.83 6.17
N GLN A 120 -0.17 16.41 6.06
CA GLN A 120 -1.33 17.27 6.33
C GLN A 120 -1.83 17.01 7.75
N THR A 121 -1.98 18.10 8.49
CA THR A 121 -2.50 18.07 9.84
C THR A 121 -3.95 18.53 9.76
N ASN A 122 -4.88 17.64 9.96
CA ASN A 122 -6.31 17.98 10.01
C ASN A 122 -6.70 18.31 11.44
N MET A 123 -7.03 19.57 11.69
CA MET A 123 -7.52 20.04 13.00
C MET A 123 -9.01 19.75 13.23
N GLN A 124 -9.73 19.26 12.24
CA GLN A 124 -11.14 18.91 12.41
C GLN A 124 -11.28 17.54 13.06
N GLU A 125 -12.21 17.42 14.01
CA GLU A 125 -12.69 16.13 14.51
C GLU A 125 -13.08 15.26 13.33
N VAL A 126 -12.18 14.38 12.97
CA VAL A 126 -12.38 13.54 11.82
C VAL A 126 -13.16 12.32 12.27
N TYR A 127 -14.43 12.37 12.09
CA TYR A 127 -15.14 11.19 11.61
C TYR A 127 -14.71 10.93 10.17
N ALA A 128 -13.41 10.80 9.96
CA ALA A 128 -12.89 10.28 8.72
C ALA A 128 -13.17 8.80 8.73
N THR A 129 -14.33 8.45 8.22
CA THR A 129 -14.49 7.19 7.53
C THR A 129 -13.46 7.18 6.42
N GLN A 130 -12.22 6.82 6.74
CA GLN A 130 -11.34 6.27 5.72
C GLN A 130 -12.14 5.12 5.14
N SER A 131 -12.62 5.29 3.92
CA SER A 131 -13.24 4.18 3.21
C SER A 131 -12.18 3.09 3.14
N CYS A 132 -12.39 2.06 3.95
CA CYS A 132 -11.49 0.92 4.00
C CYS A 132 -11.24 0.40 2.61
N LEU A 133 -10.07 -0.12 2.37
CA LEU A 133 -9.80 -0.95 1.20
C LEU A 133 -10.83 -2.09 1.06
N PHE A 134 -11.66 -2.33 2.11
CA PHE A 134 -12.61 -3.43 2.21
C PHE A 134 -13.90 -2.99 2.94
N ASP A 135 -15.04 -3.14 2.28
CA ASP A 135 -16.36 -2.61 2.68
C ASP A 135 -16.97 -3.11 3.97
N ASP A 136 -16.46 -4.17 4.55
CA ASP A 136 -17.09 -4.83 5.68
C ASP A 136 -16.49 -4.45 7.03
N VAL A 137 -15.66 -3.41 7.05
CA VAL A 137 -14.93 -3.01 8.25
C VAL A 137 -15.41 -1.65 8.70
N ALA A 138 -16.11 -1.60 9.82
CA ALA A 138 -16.24 -0.36 10.56
C ALA A 138 -14.84 0.04 11.02
N ILE A 139 -14.39 1.22 10.59
CA ILE A 139 -13.05 1.71 10.91
C ILE A 139 -13.02 2.03 12.39
N ALA A 140 -12.36 1.19 13.14
CA ALA A 140 -11.83 1.59 14.41
C ALA A 140 -10.54 2.39 14.16
N LYS A 141 -10.33 3.41 14.97
CA LYS A 141 -9.16 4.30 14.94
C LYS A 141 -7.86 3.48 14.79
N PRO A 142 -6.88 3.93 13.99
CA PRO A 142 -5.61 3.20 13.85
C PRO A 142 -4.96 2.93 15.20
N ILE A 143 -4.25 1.81 15.32
CA ILE A 143 -3.56 1.33 16.54
C ILE A 143 -2.63 2.39 17.15
N ILE A 144 -2.21 3.35 16.34
CA ILE A 144 -1.24 4.40 16.67
C ILE A 144 -1.82 5.46 17.62
N ARG A 145 -3.07 5.36 18.05
CA ARG A 145 -3.70 6.35 18.93
C ARG A 145 -3.75 5.91 20.38
N SER A 146 -2.76 6.33 21.13
CA SER A 146 -2.78 6.21 22.59
C SER A 146 -3.34 7.45 23.32
N HIS A 147 -3.61 8.57 22.63
CA HIS A 147 -4.06 9.81 23.30
C HIS A 147 -5.22 10.49 22.58
N ALA A 148 -6.21 10.94 23.37
CA ALA A 148 -7.46 11.56 22.92
C ALA A 148 -7.28 12.91 22.19
N ASP A 149 -6.10 13.51 22.26
CA ASP A 149 -5.77 14.82 21.67
C ASP A 149 -4.88 14.74 20.44
N SER A 150 -4.72 13.56 19.83
CA SER A 150 -3.83 13.42 18.69
C SER A 150 -4.44 14.04 17.43
N VAL A 151 -3.82 15.10 16.98
CA VAL A 151 -4.02 15.69 15.66
C VAL A 151 -3.85 14.58 14.60
N HIS A 152 -4.87 14.36 13.78
CA HIS A 152 -4.79 13.35 12.74
C HIS A 152 -3.84 13.84 11.65
N LYS A 153 -2.71 13.15 11.49
CA LYS A 153 -1.74 13.42 10.42
C LYS A 153 -2.03 12.48 9.25
N ASP A 154 -2.27 13.06 8.09
CA ASP A 154 -2.43 12.33 6.83
C ASP A 154 -1.17 12.53 5.98
N ILE A 155 -0.62 11.46 5.44
CA ILE A 155 0.54 11.53 4.55
C ILE A 155 0.02 11.54 3.12
N ARG A 156 0.44 12.55 2.37
CA ARG A 156 0.10 12.71 0.96
C ARG A 156 1.35 12.60 0.12
N ILE A 157 1.22 11.97 -1.04
CA ILE A 157 2.24 11.98 -2.08
C ILE A 157 1.75 12.75 -3.29
N GLN A 158 2.50 13.78 -3.66
CA GLN A 158 2.26 14.60 -4.83
C GLN A 158 3.34 14.31 -5.86
N PHE A 159 2.98 14.09 -7.12
CA PHE A 159 3.93 13.87 -8.21
C PHE A 159 3.35 14.39 -9.53
N GLU A 160 4.22 14.73 -10.48
CA GLU A 160 3.80 15.21 -11.79
C GLU A 160 3.02 14.14 -12.54
N ASP A 161 1.91 14.58 -13.12
CA ASP A 161 1.15 13.81 -14.09
C ASP A 161 0.66 14.76 -15.16
N LYS A 162 1.38 14.79 -16.26
CA LYS A 162 1.13 15.72 -17.40
C LYS A 162 -0.24 15.52 -18.06
N ARG A 163 -0.98 14.49 -17.68
CA ARG A 163 -2.30 14.17 -18.22
C ARG A 163 -3.45 14.76 -17.39
N THR A 164 -3.14 15.41 -16.27
CA THR A 164 -4.16 16.09 -15.47
C THR A 164 -4.17 17.57 -15.74
N ASP A 165 -5.35 18.20 -15.65
CA ASP A 165 -5.50 19.66 -15.78
C ASP A 165 -4.65 20.44 -14.77
N GLN A 166 -4.35 19.83 -13.63
CA GLN A 166 -3.51 20.41 -12.59
C GLN A 166 -2.01 20.15 -12.78
N GLY A 167 -1.63 19.32 -13.76
CA GLY A 167 -0.24 18.95 -14.00
C GLY A 167 0.37 18.02 -12.93
N TYR A 168 -0.40 17.61 -11.92
CA TYR A 168 0.08 16.70 -10.87
C TYR A 168 -1.05 15.87 -10.26
N ARG A 169 -0.67 14.74 -9.63
CA ARG A 169 -1.55 13.93 -8.77
C ARG A 169 -1.21 14.16 -7.31
N ASN A 170 -2.23 14.10 -6.47
CA ASN A 170 -2.12 14.19 -5.02
C ASN A 170 -2.88 13.03 -4.37
N LEU A 171 -2.15 11.99 -3.97
CA LEU A 171 -2.72 10.76 -3.44
C LEU A 171 -2.47 10.64 -1.93
N SER A 172 -3.38 10.00 -1.20
CA SER A 172 -3.08 9.51 0.14
C SER A 172 -2.00 8.45 0.05
N TYR A 173 -1.01 8.51 0.95
CA TYR A 173 0.09 7.54 1.01
C TYR A 173 -0.09 6.65 2.24
N ASN A 174 -0.36 5.36 2.01
CA ASN A 174 -0.85 4.46 3.06
C ASN A 174 0.13 3.30 3.36
N GLU A 175 1.40 3.61 3.57
CA GLU A 175 2.40 2.63 3.98
C GLU A 175 2.67 2.73 5.49
N SER A 176 2.42 1.65 6.24
CA SER A 176 2.39 1.67 7.71
C SER A 176 3.66 2.18 8.37
N HIS A 177 4.84 1.83 7.83
CA HIS A 177 6.10 2.24 8.47
C HIS A 177 6.37 3.75 8.39
N PHE A 178 5.77 4.46 7.42
CA PHE A 178 5.84 5.93 7.37
C PHE A 178 5.06 6.56 8.50
N TYR A 179 3.88 6.04 8.81
CA TYR A 179 3.06 6.51 9.93
C TYR A 179 3.75 6.23 11.26
N ILE A 180 4.32 5.02 11.43
CA ILE A 180 5.11 4.67 12.61
C ILE A 180 6.33 5.59 12.75
N GLY A 181 7.02 5.87 11.64
CA GLY A 181 8.16 6.79 11.62
C GLY A 181 7.77 8.21 11.97
N LEU A 182 6.66 8.70 11.40
CA LEU A 182 6.14 10.04 11.68
C LEU A 182 5.72 10.19 13.15
N GLU A 183 5.09 9.18 13.73
CA GLU A 183 4.69 9.18 15.13
C GLU A 183 5.90 9.19 16.08
N ARG A 184 6.89 8.33 15.81
CA ARG A 184 8.09 8.22 16.65
C ARG A 184 9.01 9.43 16.58
N ASN A 185 9.19 10.00 15.39
CA ASN A 185 10.21 10.98 15.08
C ASN A 185 9.64 12.40 14.86
N GLY A 186 8.31 12.54 14.80
CA GLY A 186 7.64 13.81 14.50
C GLY A 186 7.79 14.29 13.05
N CYS A 187 8.56 13.59 12.21
CA CYS A 187 8.82 13.96 10.82
C CYS A 187 8.94 12.71 9.93
N LEU A 188 8.76 12.91 8.63
CA LEU A 188 9.00 11.86 7.63
C LEU A 188 10.52 11.64 7.44
N PRO A 189 10.97 10.42 7.18
CA PRO A 189 12.35 10.15 6.85
C PRO A 189 12.80 10.90 5.59
N ASN A 190 13.84 11.75 5.71
CA ASN A 190 14.36 12.54 4.58
C ASN A 190 14.87 11.70 3.40
N THR A 191 15.25 10.45 3.66
CA THR A 191 15.73 9.52 2.63
C THR A 191 14.76 9.33 1.47
N TYR A 192 13.46 9.43 1.73
CA TYR A 192 12.41 9.22 0.69
C TYR A 192 12.19 10.45 -0.20
N ASN A 193 12.70 11.62 0.19
CA ASN A 193 12.72 12.81 -0.68
C ASN A 193 13.85 12.75 -1.72
N SER A 194 14.77 11.80 -1.61
CA SER A 194 15.80 11.58 -2.61
C SER A 194 15.19 11.22 -3.97
N PRO A 195 15.69 11.79 -5.08
CA PRO A 195 15.23 11.47 -6.43
C PRO A 195 15.41 10.01 -6.80
N LYS A 196 16.25 9.25 -6.08
CA LYS A 196 16.43 7.81 -6.30
C LYS A 196 15.18 6.98 -6.01
N TRP A 197 14.24 7.49 -5.22
CA TRP A 197 12.96 6.83 -4.91
C TRP A 197 11.90 7.33 -5.88
N ASP A 198 11.96 6.89 -7.10
CA ASP A 198 11.26 7.46 -8.25
C ASP A 198 10.13 6.58 -8.80
N ARG A 199 9.86 5.46 -8.15
CA ARG A 199 8.78 4.54 -8.50
C ARG A 199 7.80 4.42 -7.35
N LEU A 200 6.51 4.44 -7.68
CA LEU A 200 5.42 4.32 -6.71
C LEU A 200 4.47 3.19 -7.10
N ILE A 201 4.28 2.23 -6.20
CA ILE A 201 3.18 1.28 -6.31
C ILE A 201 1.91 2.01 -5.87
N VAL A 202 0.90 1.99 -6.74
CA VAL A 202 -0.43 2.51 -6.47
C VAL A 202 -1.46 1.39 -6.48
N GLY A 203 -2.52 1.57 -5.71
CA GLY A 203 -3.65 0.65 -5.71
C GLY A 203 -4.97 1.36 -5.48
N ASN A 204 -6.05 0.86 -6.05
CA ASN A 204 -7.35 1.49 -5.89
C ASN A 204 -8.07 1.06 -4.60
N LEU A 205 -9.03 1.89 -4.20
CA LEU A 205 -9.95 1.60 -3.10
C LEU A 205 -11.09 0.68 -3.58
N ARG A 206 -11.60 -0.19 -2.70
CA ARG A 206 -12.62 -1.18 -3.05
C ARG A 206 -13.90 -0.56 -3.60
N ASN A 207 -14.42 0.46 -2.94
CA ASN A 207 -15.68 1.10 -3.29
C ASN A 207 -15.53 2.26 -4.26
N HIS A 208 -14.27 2.68 -4.50
CA HIS A 208 -13.93 3.79 -5.36
C HIS A 208 -12.82 3.35 -6.32
N ARG A 209 -13.20 2.55 -7.34
CA ARG A 209 -12.23 1.95 -8.26
C ARG A 209 -11.37 2.96 -9.01
N SER A 210 -11.89 4.17 -9.22
CA SER A 210 -11.15 5.27 -9.83
C SER A 210 -10.26 6.05 -8.84
N THR A 211 -10.37 5.75 -7.53
CA THR A 211 -9.56 6.41 -6.50
C THR A 211 -8.36 5.55 -6.15
N PHE A 212 -7.18 6.04 -6.47
CA PHE A 212 -5.91 5.38 -6.16
C PHE A 212 -5.26 6.00 -4.93
N ILE A 213 -4.51 5.17 -4.21
CA ILE A 213 -3.66 5.55 -3.10
C ILE A 213 -2.23 5.07 -3.36
N GLY A 214 -1.24 5.80 -2.83
CA GLY A 214 0.15 5.36 -2.84
C GLY A 214 0.38 4.29 -1.77
N LEU A 215 1.06 3.21 -2.14
CA LEU A 215 1.25 2.05 -1.29
C LEU A 215 2.72 1.80 -0.92
N CYS A 216 3.64 2.04 -1.83
CA CYS A 216 5.07 1.86 -1.58
C CYS A 216 5.93 2.63 -2.57
N LEU A 217 6.93 3.35 -2.05
CA LEU A 217 8.02 3.92 -2.86
C LEU A 217 9.18 2.93 -2.94
N PHE A 218 9.79 2.83 -4.12
CA PHE A 218 11.00 2.05 -4.35
C PHE A 218 11.91 2.73 -5.39
N LYS A 219 13.11 2.18 -5.60
CA LYS A 219 14.11 2.77 -6.49
C LYS A 219 14.04 2.18 -7.88
N SER A 220 14.12 3.02 -8.91
CA SER A 220 14.49 2.52 -10.23
C SER A 220 15.94 2.02 -10.21
N ILE A 221 16.19 1.00 -10.99
CA ILE A 221 17.52 0.50 -11.24
C ILE A 221 17.88 0.97 -12.66
N GLN A 222 18.85 1.84 -12.72
CA GLN A 222 19.43 2.30 -13.98
C GLN A 222 20.36 1.23 -14.56
#